data_2d24a5cba5a7c2448d81975c7a84e5d8
#
_entry.id   2d24a5cba5a7c2448d81975c7a84e5d8
#
_cell.length_a   1.000
_cell.length_b   1.000
_cell.length_c   1.000
_cell.angle_alpha   90.00
_cell.angle_beta   90.00
_cell.angle_gamma   90.00
#
_symmetry.space_group_name_H-M   'P 1'
#
loop_
_entity.id
_entity.type
_entity.pdbx_description
1 polymer ?
#
loop_
_entity_poly.entity_id
_entity_poly.type
_entity_poly.pdbx_seq_one_letter_code
_entity_poly.pdbx_strand_id
1 'polypeptide(L)'
;PGALGVGTSTPVTAGLIRATNDVIAYYGSDSRLKENVTPITNPLEKIQQIGGYEYDWIPMEGIHENEGHDVGVIAQEIESILPEIVTTRENGYKAVKYDRIVALLIECIKEQQKQIDELKNK
;
A
#
# COMPACT_ATOMS: atom_id res chain seq x y z
N PRO A 1 17.48 -7.54 -19.50
CA PRO A 1 17.88 -7.81 -18.14
C PRO A 1 17.20 -6.85 -17.16
N GLY A 2 16.93 -7.31 -15.96
CA GLY A 2 16.32 -6.51 -14.93
C GLY A 2 14.80 -6.48 -14.94
N ALA A 3 14.14 -7.21 -15.82
CA ALA A 3 12.69 -7.36 -15.83
C ALA A 3 12.31 -8.82 -16.02
N LEU A 4 11.16 -9.21 -15.47
CA LEU A 4 10.65 -10.57 -15.59
C LEU A 4 9.19 -10.52 -16.08
N GLY A 5 8.90 -11.25 -17.17
CA GLY A 5 7.54 -11.41 -17.67
C GLY A 5 7.14 -12.87 -17.65
N VAL A 6 5.91 -13.12 -17.24
CA VAL A 6 5.30 -14.46 -17.25
C VAL A 6 4.03 -14.38 -18.10
N GLY A 7 3.98 -15.11 -19.20
CA GLY A 7 2.85 -15.05 -20.14
C GLY A 7 2.82 -13.80 -21.00
N THR A 8 3.86 -12.98 -20.96
CA THR A 8 3.99 -11.77 -21.77
C THR A 8 5.47 -11.61 -22.20
N SER A 9 5.68 -11.05 -23.36
CA SER A 9 7.03 -10.81 -23.89
C SER A 9 7.50 -9.38 -23.67
N THR A 10 6.72 -8.54 -23.00
CA THR A 10 6.98 -7.10 -22.95
C THR A 10 7.07 -6.47 -21.58
N PRO A 11 7.84 -6.99 -20.61
CA PRO A 11 8.30 -6.11 -19.55
C PRO A 11 9.52 -5.35 -20.07
N VAL A 12 9.43 -4.03 -20.18
CA VAL A 12 10.51 -3.20 -20.74
C VAL A 12 11.21 -2.35 -19.70
N THR A 13 10.57 -2.09 -18.56
CA THR A 13 11.15 -1.30 -17.48
C THR A 13 11.93 -2.20 -16.53
N ALA A 14 13.19 -1.89 -16.30
CA ALA A 14 14.03 -2.66 -15.37
C ALA A 14 13.41 -2.65 -13.97
N GLY A 15 13.47 -3.80 -13.31
CA GLY A 15 12.88 -3.96 -11.98
C GLY A 15 11.40 -4.32 -11.98
N LEU A 16 10.79 -4.41 -13.17
CA LEU A 16 9.38 -4.78 -13.30
C LEU A 16 9.21 -6.30 -13.33
N ILE A 17 8.19 -6.79 -12.64
CA ILE A 17 7.70 -8.16 -12.78
C ILE A 17 6.27 -8.06 -13.31
N ARG A 18 6.01 -8.69 -14.43
CA ARG A 18 4.69 -8.68 -15.07
C ARG A 18 4.21 -10.10 -15.32
N ALA A 19 3.01 -10.42 -14.83
CA ALA A 19 2.35 -11.68 -15.09
C ALA A 19 0.96 -11.40 -15.68
N THR A 20 0.58 -12.15 -16.72
CA THR A 20 -0.73 -11.99 -17.36
C THR A 20 -1.84 -12.75 -16.65
N ASN A 21 -1.49 -13.66 -15.76
CA ASN A 21 -2.42 -14.36 -14.91
C ASN A 21 -2.09 -14.05 -13.44
N ASP A 22 -2.48 -14.89 -12.51
CA ASP A 22 -2.33 -14.62 -11.10
C ASP A 22 -0.88 -14.74 -10.62
N VAL A 23 -0.56 -13.99 -9.58
CA VAL A 23 0.64 -14.20 -8.78
C VAL A 23 0.19 -14.70 -7.42
N ILE A 24 0.58 -15.93 -7.06
CA ILE A 24 0.27 -16.52 -5.76
C ILE A 24 1.54 -16.42 -4.91
N ALA A 25 1.49 -15.55 -3.91
CA ALA A 25 2.65 -15.29 -3.08
C ALA A 25 2.22 -15.18 -1.62
N TYR A 26 3.10 -15.63 -0.73
CA TYR A 26 2.86 -15.57 0.71
C TYR A 26 3.99 -14.80 1.37
N TYR A 27 3.64 -13.82 2.19
CA TYR A 27 4.62 -13.05 2.94
C TYR A 27 4.66 -13.52 4.39
N GLY A 28 5.87 -13.63 4.94
CA GLY A 28 6.05 -14.10 6.31
C GLY A 28 5.36 -13.19 7.32
N SER A 29 4.60 -13.78 8.24
CA SER A 29 3.88 -13.02 9.27
C SER A 29 3.70 -13.85 10.56
N ASP A 30 4.53 -14.85 10.76
CA ASP A 30 4.50 -15.70 11.95
C ASP A 30 4.86 -14.87 13.19
N SER A 31 4.06 -15.03 14.26
CA SER A 31 4.28 -14.30 15.51
C SER A 31 5.67 -14.53 16.12
N ARG A 32 6.26 -15.70 15.86
CA ARG A 32 7.59 -16.05 16.39
C ARG A 32 8.72 -15.23 15.76
N LEU A 33 8.45 -14.55 14.64
CA LEU A 33 9.43 -13.71 13.94
C LEU A 33 9.30 -12.25 14.29
N LYS A 34 8.39 -11.90 15.20
CA LYS A 34 8.09 -10.51 15.55
C LYS A 34 8.25 -10.29 17.04
N GLU A 35 8.73 -9.12 17.41
CA GLU A 35 8.79 -8.71 18.80
C GLU A 35 8.26 -7.30 18.96
N ASN A 36 7.97 -6.89 20.19
CA ASN A 36 7.43 -5.56 20.50
C ASN A 36 6.16 -5.24 19.71
N VAL A 37 5.29 -6.24 19.59
CA VAL A 37 4.04 -6.12 18.83
C VAL A 37 3.05 -5.25 19.60
N THR A 38 2.68 -4.12 19.02
CA THR A 38 1.72 -3.19 19.61
C THR A 38 0.69 -2.77 18.56
N PRO A 39 -0.56 -2.54 18.95
CA PRO A 39 -1.56 -2.02 18.01
C PRO A 39 -1.13 -0.64 17.47
N ILE A 40 -1.54 -0.35 16.24
CA ILE A 40 -1.36 0.99 15.69
C ILE A 40 -2.16 1.99 16.53
N THR A 41 -1.49 3.04 17.00
CA THR A 41 -2.13 4.05 17.87
C THR A 41 -2.82 5.13 17.04
N ASN A 42 -3.89 5.71 17.58
CA ASN A 42 -4.63 6.81 16.97
C ASN A 42 -5.02 6.52 15.51
N PRO A 43 -5.65 5.35 15.25
CA PRO A 43 -5.88 4.95 13.85
C PRO A 43 -6.81 5.89 13.11
N LEU A 44 -7.85 6.40 13.74
CA LEU A 44 -8.80 7.30 13.06
C LEU A 44 -8.17 8.64 12.72
N GLU A 45 -7.30 9.16 13.56
CA GLU A 45 -6.55 10.39 13.25
C GLU A 45 -5.64 10.17 12.05
N LYS A 46 -5.01 9.01 11.97
CA LYS A 46 -4.14 8.67 10.85
C LYS A 46 -4.90 8.52 9.56
N ILE A 47 -6.02 7.78 9.58
CA ILE A 47 -6.79 7.54 8.36
C ILE A 47 -7.37 8.82 7.77
N GLN A 48 -7.65 9.82 8.60
CA GLN A 48 -8.18 11.10 8.15
C GLN A 48 -7.16 11.94 7.41
N GLN A 49 -5.88 11.63 7.52
CA GLN A 49 -4.80 12.35 6.86
C GLN A 49 -4.47 11.81 5.47
N ILE A 50 -5.10 10.71 5.09
CA ILE A 50 -4.89 10.10 3.78
C ILE A 50 -6.21 10.01 3.02
N GLY A 51 -6.12 9.73 1.74
CA GLY A 51 -7.31 9.58 0.89
C GLY A 51 -7.20 8.37 -0.01
N GLY A 52 -8.35 7.92 -0.47
CA GLY A 52 -8.45 7.01 -1.60
C GLY A 52 -8.85 7.85 -2.81
N TYR A 53 -8.12 7.71 -3.89
CA TYR A 53 -8.28 8.59 -5.04
C TYR A 53 -8.46 7.83 -6.33
N GLU A 54 -9.18 8.45 -7.24
CA GLU A 54 -9.12 8.15 -8.65
C GLU A 54 -8.18 9.15 -9.31
N TYR A 55 -7.42 8.73 -10.29
CA TYR A 55 -6.47 9.60 -10.97
C TYR A 55 -6.13 9.05 -12.36
N ASP A 56 -5.49 9.88 -13.15
CA ASP A 56 -4.94 9.46 -14.43
C ASP A 56 -3.42 9.43 -14.33
N TRP A 57 -2.83 8.33 -14.80
CA TRP A 57 -1.37 8.22 -14.82
C TRP A 57 -0.78 9.25 -15.79
N ILE A 58 0.30 9.92 -15.37
CA ILE A 58 1.09 10.76 -16.24
C ILE A 58 2.16 9.87 -16.88
N PRO A 59 2.16 9.67 -18.20
CA PRO A 59 3.18 8.83 -18.83
C PRO A 59 4.59 9.37 -18.59
N MET A 60 5.49 8.50 -18.16
CA MET A 60 6.90 8.84 -17.93
C MET A 60 7.76 7.67 -18.34
N GLU A 61 8.28 7.71 -19.56
CA GLU A 61 9.13 6.65 -20.09
C GLU A 61 10.34 6.43 -19.19
N GLY A 62 10.64 5.17 -18.92
CA GLY A 62 11.77 4.79 -18.04
C GLY A 62 11.45 4.85 -16.55
N ILE A 63 10.33 5.43 -16.15
CA ILE A 63 9.92 5.53 -14.74
C ILE A 63 8.84 4.52 -14.41
N HIS A 64 7.77 4.46 -15.21
CA HIS A 64 6.70 3.50 -15.03
C HIS A 64 6.03 3.19 -16.37
N GLU A 65 5.23 2.12 -16.39
CA GLU A 65 4.49 1.71 -17.59
C GLU A 65 2.97 1.80 -17.38
N ASN A 66 2.52 2.43 -16.32
CA ASN A 66 1.10 2.59 -16.06
C ASN A 66 0.52 3.65 -16.97
N GLU A 67 -0.73 3.45 -17.39
CA GLU A 67 -1.43 4.40 -18.24
C GLU A 67 -2.94 4.38 -17.95
N GLY A 68 -3.62 5.45 -18.30
CA GLY A 68 -5.06 5.55 -18.18
C GLY A 68 -5.52 5.87 -16.77
N HIS A 69 -6.81 5.68 -16.55
CA HIS A 69 -7.47 5.97 -15.28
C HIS A 69 -7.27 4.83 -14.29
N ASP A 70 -7.00 5.19 -13.04
CA ASP A 70 -6.70 4.19 -12.01
C ASP A 70 -7.17 4.70 -10.63
N VAL A 71 -7.05 3.85 -9.64
CA VAL A 71 -7.39 4.18 -8.25
C VAL A 71 -6.26 3.79 -7.32
N GLY A 72 -6.09 4.53 -6.25
CA GLY A 72 -5.06 4.19 -5.27
C GLY A 72 -4.88 5.31 -4.25
N VAL A 73 -3.74 5.26 -3.58
CA VAL A 73 -3.36 6.21 -2.55
C VAL A 73 -2.18 7.06 -3.01
N ILE A 74 -1.86 8.11 -2.27
CA ILE A 74 -0.70 8.97 -2.55
C ILE A 74 0.39 8.65 -1.53
N ALA A 75 1.58 8.26 -2.01
CA ALA A 75 2.68 7.82 -1.17
C ALA A 75 3.09 8.86 -0.14
N GLN A 76 3.11 10.13 -0.50
CA GLN A 76 3.50 11.21 0.42
C GLN A 76 2.54 11.33 1.60
N GLU A 77 1.24 11.11 1.38
CA GLU A 77 0.27 11.09 2.46
C GLU A 77 0.50 9.90 3.40
N ILE A 78 0.68 8.72 2.82
CA ILE A 78 0.94 7.51 3.60
C ILE A 78 2.21 7.67 4.44
N GLU A 79 3.26 8.26 3.86
CA GLU A 79 4.53 8.47 4.56
C GLU A 79 4.37 9.31 5.81
N SER A 80 3.45 10.26 5.81
CA SER A 80 3.23 11.15 6.97
C SER A 80 2.65 10.42 8.18
N ILE A 81 2.01 9.26 7.98
CA ILE A 81 1.35 8.52 9.06
C ILE A 81 1.98 7.14 9.31
N LEU A 82 2.49 6.49 8.27
CA LEU A 82 3.12 5.17 8.35
C LEU A 82 4.33 5.10 7.42
N PRO A 83 5.42 5.79 7.79
CA PRO A 83 6.61 5.82 6.93
C PRO A 83 7.20 4.43 6.65
N GLU A 84 6.93 3.44 7.51
CA GLU A 84 7.45 2.08 7.35
C GLU A 84 6.93 1.38 6.09
N ILE A 85 5.78 1.81 5.56
CA ILE A 85 5.21 1.18 4.37
C ILE A 85 5.47 1.95 3.09
N VAL A 86 6.30 2.99 3.16
CA VAL A 86 6.71 3.78 1.99
C VAL A 86 8.20 3.63 1.77
N THR A 87 8.59 3.42 0.54
CA THR A 87 9.99 3.38 0.15
C THR A 87 10.24 4.39 -0.96
N THR A 88 11.43 4.99 -0.95
CA THR A 88 11.87 5.85 -2.05
C THR A 88 12.80 5.03 -2.94
N ARG A 89 12.45 4.88 -4.21
CA ARG A 89 13.25 4.14 -5.17
C ARG A 89 14.49 4.95 -5.55
N GLU A 90 15.47 4.29 -6.17
CA GLU A 90 16.70 4.95 -6.60
C GLU A 90 16.45 6.15 -7.52
N ASN A 91 15.38 6.09 -8.33
CA ASN A 91 15.00 7.19 -9.21
C ASN A 91 14.35 8.38 -8.46
N GLY A 92 14.21 8.30 -7.13
CA GLY A 92 13.62 9.37 -6.32
C GLY A 92 12.11 9.31 -6.17
N TYR A 93 11.43 8.45 -6.91
CA TYR A 93 9.98 8.32 -6.81
C TYR A 93 9.59 7.34 -5.70
N LYS A 94 8.50 7.63 -5.00
CA LYS A 94 8.06 6.87 -3.84
C LYS A 94 7.08 5.78 -4.22
N ALA A 95 7.13 4.67 -3.48
CA ALA A 95 6.26 3.52 -3.67
C ALA A 95 5.71 3.06 -2.33
N VAL A 96 4.55 2.40 -2.36
CA VAL A 96 3.82 1.99 -1.16
C VAL A 96 3.72 0.46 -1.11
N LYS A 97 3.94 -0.10 0.06
CA LYS A 97 3.62 -1.50 0.35
C LYS A 97 2.12 -1.58 0.64
N TYR A 98 1.31 -1.63 -0.42
CA TYR A 98 -0.14 -1.49 -0.35
C TYR A 98 -0.82 -2.46 0.62
N ASP A 99 -0.35 -3.70 0.68
CA ASP A 99 -0.95 -4.72 1.56
C ASP A 99 -0.85 -4.36 3.05
N ARG A 100 0.14 -3.55 3.43
CA ARG A 100 0.35 -3.14 4.82
C ARG A 100 -0.66 -2.12 5.33
N ILE A 101 -1.38 -1.44 4.42
CA ILE A 101 -2.46 -0.50 4.78
C ILE A 101 -3.59 -1.24 5.49
N VAL A 102 -3.77 -2.53 5.21
CA VAL A 102 -4.78 -3.37 5.86
C VAL A 102 -4.67 -3.31 7.39
N ALA A 103 -3.46 -3.27 7.93
CA ALA A 103 -3.27 -3.21 9.37
C ALA A 103 -3.89 -1.93 9.98
N LEU A 104 -3.73 -0.80 9.30
CA LEU A 104 -4.36 0.45 9.73
C LEU A 104 -5.88 0.35 9.67
N LEU A 105 -6.42 -0.22 8.59
CA LEU A 105 -7.87 -0.38 8.43
C LEU A 105 -8.46 -1.27 9.52
N ILE A 106 -7.76 -2.33 9.92
CA ILE A 106 -8.20 -3.21 11.01
C ILE A 106 -8.40 -2.40 12.29
N GLU A 107 -7.41 -1.58 12.66
CA GLU A 107 -7.50 -0.80 13.88
C GLU A 107 -8.53 0.32 13.77
N CYS A 108 -8.72 0.90 12.59
CA CYS A 108 -9.77 1.89 12.36
C CYS A 108 -11.16 1.30 12.56
N ILE A 109 -11.40 0.12 12.01
CA ILE A 109 -12.71 -0.56 12.14
C ILE A 109 -12.98 -0.89 13.61
N LYS A 110 -11.98 -1.38 14.32
CA LYS A 110 -12.12 -1.71 15.76
C LYS A 110 -12.43 -0.46 16.58
N GLU A 111 -11.76 0.66 16.31
CA GLU A 111 -12.02 1.91 17.01
C GLU A 111 -13.41 2.45 16.69
N GLN A 112 -13.84 2.37 15.44
CA GLN A 112 -15.20 2.75 15.06
C GLN A 112 -16.23 1.88 15.75
N GLN A 113 -16.01 0.57 15.85
CA GLN A 113 -16.92 -0.33 16.55
C GLN A 113 -17.04 0.05 18.01
N LYS A 114 -15.92 0.38 18.66
CA LYS A 114 -15.92 0.83 20.05
C LYS A 114 -16.78 2.09 20.23
N GLN A 115 -16.64 3.06 19.34
CA GLN A 115 -17.41 4.30 19.40
C GLN A 115 -18.90 4.05 19.13
N ILE A 116 -19.21 3.15 18.21
CA ILE A 116 -20.60 2.74 17.96
C ILE A 116 -21.20 2.12 19.22
N ASP A 117 -20.49 1.21 19.88
CA ASP A 117 -20.95 0.57 21.09
C ASP A 117 -21.17 1.58 22.22
N GLU A 118 -20.26 2.55 22.37
CA GLU A 118 -20.40 3.64 23.33
C GLU A 118 -21.66 4.48 23.06
N LEU A 119 -21.94 4.77 21.79
CA LEU A 119 -23.14 5.52 21.40
C LEU A 119 -24.42 4.73 21.66
N LYS A 120 -24.40 3.40 21.45
CA LYS A 120 -25.56 2.54 21.74
C LYS A 120 -25.88 2.47 23.24
N ASN A 121 -24.87 2.64 24.08
CA ASN A 121 -25.00 2.51 25.52
C ASN A 121 -25.31 3.85 26.24
N LYS A 122 -25.53 4.89 25.47
CA LYS A 122 -25.96 6.19 26.02
C LYS A 122 -27.44 6.28 26.21
#